data_480827495da7871fda3e58fe35eb60aa
#
_entry.id   480827495da7871fda3e58fe35eb60aa
#
_cell.length_a   1.000
_cell.length_b   1.000
_cell.length_c   1.000
_cell.angle_alpha   90.00
_cell.angle_beta   90.00
_cell.angle_gamma   90.00
#
_symmetry.space_group_name_H-M   'P 1'
#
loop_
_entity.id
_entity.type
_entity.pdbx_description
1 polymer ?
#
loop_
_entity_poly.entity_id
_entity_poly.type
_entity_poly.pdbx_seq_one_letter_code
_entity_poly.pdbx_strand_id
1 'polypeptide(L)'
;RFMDDFGWLKHKSATDPETIDLIIEDLKKRQFLVYVEEYPHVYPHCWRSGDELVFRLVEEWYINMDWREKIKKVVDDVNWIPSWGKEREHEWLDNMGDWMISKKRFWGLALPIWVFEDDSFYVVGSEQELKDLAVSGYDEFKGNSPHRPWVDNIQIRHPESGLIGKRILDVGNPWLDAGIVPFSTLNYMSDKEYWKDWYPADFVTECFPGQFRNWFYSLLAMSSWLDESAPFKTLLGHALVKDENGREMHKSWGNAIWFDDAAEKMGVDVMR
;
A
#
# COMPACT_ATOMS: atom_id res chain seq x y z
N ARG A 1 15.18 13.02 11.57
CA ARG A 1 16.29 13.36 12.48
C ARG A 1 16.99 12.08 12.92
N PHE A 2 18.28 12.17 13.19
CA PHE A 2 19.07 11.06 13.74
C PHE A 2 18.59 10.67 15.13
N MET A 3 18.60 9.38 15.43
CA MET A 3 18.18 8.80 16.71
C MET A 3 19.27 8.97 17.79
N ASP A 4 18.97 8.57 19.00
CA ASP A 4 19.83 8.79 20.18
C ASP A 4 21.20 8.11 20.11
N ASP A 5 21.28 6.96 19.48
CA ASP A 5 22.48 6.13 19.32
C ASP A 5 23.47 6.64 18.26
N PHE A 6 23.10 7.69 17.49
CA PHE A 6 24.00 8.32 16.52
C PHE A 6 24.97 9.36 17.12
N GLY A 7 25.20 9.32 18.43
CA GLY A 7 26.20 10.15 19.10
C GLY A 7 26.02 11.65 18.83
N TRP A 8 27.03 12.30 18.28
CA TRP A 8 27.02 13.75 18.04
C TRP A 8 26.03 14.20 16.94
N LEU A 9 25.51 13.27 16.11
CA LEU A 9 24.44 13.52 15.13
C LEU A 9 23.04 13.47 15.74
N LYS A 10 22.91 13.06 16.99
CA LYS A 10 21.63 12.94 17.69
C LYS A 10 20.74 14.18 17.48
N HIS A 11 19.50 13.96 17.09
CA HIS A 11 18.46 14.96 16.82
C HIS A 11 18.71 15.94 15.66
N LYS A 12 19.85 15.88 14.99
CA LYS A 12 20.08 16.67 13.78
C LYS A 12 19.24 16.14 12.60
N SER A 13 18.85 17.03 11.69
CA SER A 13 18.16 16.60 10.47
C SER A 13 19.15 16.03 9.47
N ALA A 14 18.80 14.91 8.83
CA ALA A 14 19.64 14.33 7.77
C ALA A 14 19.65 15.17 6.47
N THR A 15 18.67 16.06 6.30
CA THR A 15 18.51 16.93 5.13
C THR A 15 19.01 18.36 5.39
N ASP A 16 19.52 18.65 6.59
CA ASP A 16 20.02 19.95 6.96
C ASP A 16 21.45 20.14 6.39
N PRO A 17 21.71 21.20 5.58
CA PRO A 17 23.05 21.48 5.04
C PRO A 17 24.13 21.55 6.12
N GLU A 18 23.85 22.15 7.28
CA GLU A 18 24.81 22.19 8.38
C GLU A 18 25.19 20.80 8.89
N THR A 19 24.24 19.88 8.90
CA THR A 19 24.48 18.48 9.29
C THR A 19 25.34 17.75 8.26
N ILE A 20 25.13 18.02 6.98
CA ILE A 20 25.92 17.46 5.88
C ILE A 20 27.37 17.96 6.00
N ASP A 21 27.60 19.25 6.23
CA ASP A 21 28.93 19.84 6.40
C ASP A 21 29.65 19.18 7.58
N LEU A 22 29.00 19.01 8.71
CA LEU A 22 29.57 18.34 9.89
C LEU A 22 29.98 16.89 9.61
N ILE A 23 29.18 16.15 8.84
CA ILE A 23 29.49 14.76 8.41
C ILE A 23 30.72 14.76 7.51
N ILE A 24 30.77 15.67 6.55
CA ILE A 24 31.93 15.81 5.64
C ILE A 24 33.21 16.14 6.43
N GLU A 25 33.14 17.03 7.41
CA GLU A 25 34.28 17.37 8.28
C GLU A 25 34.75 16.17 9.12
N ASP A 26 33.81 15.40 9.71
CA ASP A 26 34.15 14.19 10.46
C ASP A 26 34.85 13.16 9.58
N LEU A 27 34.32 12.92 8.39
CA LEU A 27 34.92 11.99 7.42
C LEU A 27 36.32 12.46 6.98
N LYS A 28 36.55 13.79 6.80
CA LYS A 28 37.86 14.35 6.52
C LYS A 28 38.84 14.11 7.69
N LYS A 29 38.41 14.39 8.92
CA LYS A 29 39.24 14.18 10.12
C LYS A 29 39.63 12.71 10.29
N ARG A 30 38.76 11.82 9.97
CA ARG A 30 38.98 10.36 10.06
C ARG A 30 39.67 9.77 8.83
N GLN A 31 39.97 10.57 7.82
CA GLN A 31 40.59 10.15 6.54
C GLN A 31 39.75 9.13 5.77
N PHE A 32 38.43 9.19 5.91
CA PHE A 32 37.47 8.31 5.20
C PHE A 32 36.79 9.01 4.02
N LEU A 33 36.97 10.34 3.89
CA LEU A 33 36.39 11.06 2.76
C LEU A 33 37.18 10.78 1.49
N VAL A 34 36.50 10.24 0.47
CA VAL A 34 37.10 9.97 -0.84
C VAL A 34 36.91 11.16 -1.79
N TYR A 35 35.67 11.64 -1.90
CA TYR A 35 35.33 12.69 -2.85
C TYR A 35 34.00 13.37 -2.46
N VAL A 36 33.86 14.64 -2.81
CA VAL A 36 32.60 15.40 -2.69
C VAL A 36 32.40 16.20 -3.96
N GLU A 37 31.21 16.11 -4.53
CA GLU A 37 30.79 16.93 -5.68
C GLU A 37 29.38 17.44 -5.51
N GLU A 38 29.06 18.54 -6.17
CA GLU A 38 27.69 18.99 -6.35
C GLU A 38 27.08 18.22 -7.52
N TYR A 39 26.02 17.44 -7.24
CA TYR A 39 25.32 16.64 -8.24
C TYR A 39 23.84 17.03 -8.35
N PRO A 40 23.50 17.98 -9.24
CA PRO A 40 22.10 18.38 -9.46
C PRO A 40 21.29 17.22 -10.01
N HIS A 41 20.22 16.84 -9.31
CA HIS A 41 19.31 15.78 -9.72
C HIS A 41 17.89 16.02 -9.23
N VAL A 42 16.91 15.33 -9.84
CA VAL A 42 15.53 15.36 -9.36
C VAL A 42 15.44 14.53 -8.08
N TYR A 43 15.02 15.16 -6.99
CA TYR A 43 14.88 14.50 -5.69
C TYR A 43 13.41 14.33 -5.32
N PRO A 44 12.99 13.17 -4.77
CA PRO A 44 11.61 12.94 -4.39
C PRO A 44 11.23 13.73 -3.13
N HIS A 45 10.10 14.42 -3.20
CA HIS A 45 9.49 15.14 -2.09
C HIS A 45 8.14 14.54 -1.70
N CYS A 46 7.76 14.69 -0.43
CA CYS A 46 6.42 14.33 0.03
C CYS A 46 5.39 15.22 -0.67
N TRP A 47 4.47 14.63 -1.42
CA TRP A 47 3.44 15.37 -2.16
C TRP A 47 2.51 16.20 -1.27
N ARG A 48 2.45 15.90 0.04
CA ARG A 48 1.58 16.58 1.01
C ARG A 48 2.28 17.70 1.75
N SER A 49 3.49 17.47 2.28
CA SER A 49 4.24 18.43 3.08
C SER A 49 5.32 19.19 2.30
N GLY A 50 5.72 18.69 1.13
CA GLY A 50 6.84 19.23 0.36
C GLY A 50 8.23 18.86 0.89
N ASP A 51 8.29 18.13 2.03
CA ASP A 51 9.57 17.72 2.61
C ASP A 51 10.31 16.72 1.73
N GLU A 52 11.63 16.79 1.73
CA GLU A 52 12.50 15.79 1.10
C GLU A 52 12.30 14.40 1.73
N LEU A 53 12.25 13.39 0.90
CA LEU A 53 12.16 11.99 1.37
C LEU A 53 13.55 11.51 1.79
N VAL A 54 13.59 10.69 2.86
CA VAL A 54 14.82 10.07 3.34
C VAL A 54 14.62 8.57 3.47
N PHE A 55 15.68 7.80 3.20
CA PHE A 55 15.68 6.38 3.47
C PHE A 55 15.81 6.16 4.99
N ARG A 56 14.95 5.28 5.50
CA ARG A 56 14.92 4.94 6.92
C ARG A 56 14.55 3.47 7.08
N LEU A 57 15.22 2.77 7.99
CA LEU A 57 14.76 1.48 8.46
C LEU A 57 13.55 1.67 9.37
N VAL A 58 12.51 0.90 9.13
CA VAL A 58 11.26 0.92 9.89
C VAL A 58 10.78 -0.52 10.08
N GLU A 59 10.11 -0.74 11.20
CA GLU A 59 9.42 -2.01 11.47
C GLU A 59 8.01 -1.90 10.91
N GLU A 60 7.71 -2.75 9.93
CA GLU A 60 6.42 -2.82 9.25
C GLU A 60 6.03 -4.28 9.01
N TRP A 61 4.76 -4.51 8.73
CA TRP A 61 4.24 -5.82 8.37
C TRP A 61 4.26 -6.01 6.87
N TYR A 62 4.71 -7.19 6.44
CA TYR A 62 4.86 -7.53 5.03
C TYR A 62 4.19 -8.86 4.74
N ILE A 63 3.63 -8.98 3.54
CA ILE A 63 3.34 -10.27 2.93
C ILE A 63 4.60 -10.70 2.18
N ASN A 64 5.12 -11.89 2.52
CA ASN A 64 6.22 -12.48 1.75
C ASN A 64 5.75 -12.77 0.33
N MET A 65 6.54 -12.36 -0.66
CA MET A 65 6.18 -12.44 -2.08
C MET A 65 7.00 -13.48 -2.86
N ASP A 66 7.54 -14.50 -2.20
CA ASP A 66 8.29 -15.59 -2.87
C ASP A 66 7.43 -16.39 -3.87
N TRP A 67 6.12 -16.23 -3.82
CA TRP A 67 5.13 -16.83 -4.72
C TRP A 67 4.78 -15.96 -5.94
N ARG A 68 5.51 -14.88 -6.21
CA ARG A 68 5.25 -13.92 -7.32
C ARG A 68 5.14 -14.56 -8.70
N GLU A 69 5.73 -15.74 -8.91
CA GLU A 69 5.58 -16.49 -10.14
C GLU A 69 4.14 -16.95 -10.41
N LYS A 70 3.30 -17.10 -9.38
CA LYS A 70 1.86 -17.33 -9.56
C LYS A 70 1.17 -16.08 -10.13
N ILE A 71 1.57 -14.89 -9.67
CA ILE A 71 1.01 -13.62 -10.17
C ILE A 71 1.38 -13.44 -11.64
N LYS A 72 2.62 -13.73 -12.02
CA LYS A 72 3.06 -13.64 -13.42
C LYS A 72 2.23 -14.51 -14.37
N LYS A 73 1.86 -15.72 -13.95
CA LYS A 73 0.98 -16.58 -14.74
C LYS A 73 -0.38 -15.94 -14.96
N VAL A 74 -0.95 -15.35 -13.91
CA VAL A 74 -2.23 -14.65 -13.97
C VAL A 74 -2.15 -13.40 -14.87
N VAL A 75 -1.05 -12.66 -14.83
CA VAL A 75 -0.77 -11.52 -15.74
C VAL A 75 -0.83 -11.93 -17.20
N ASP A 76 -0.36 -13.15 -17.52
CA ASP A 76 -0.34 -13.68 -18.89
C ASP A 76 -1.73 -13.96 -19.46
N ASP A 77 -2.71 -14.22 -18.60
CA ASP A 77 -4.10 -14.50 -18.99
C ASP A 77 -4.93 -13.24 -19.29
N VAL A 78 -4.40 -12.04 -18.97
CA VAL A 78 -5.08 -10.76 -19.18
C VAL A 78 -4.82 -10.23 -20.60
N ASN A 79 -5.88 -9.73 -21.24
CA ASN A 79 -5.77 -8.96 -22.47
C ASN A 79 -5.41 -7.50 -22.16
N TRP A 80 -4.15 -7.15 -22.34
CA TRP A 80 -3.61 -5.81 -22.09
C TRP A 80 -3.73 -4.90 -23.30
N ILE A 81 -4.30 -3.70 -23.11
CA ILE A 81 -4.41 -2.64 -24.12
C ILE A 81 -3.85 -1.35 -23.51
N PRO A 82 -2.70 -0.85 -23.98
CA PRO A 82 -1.82 -1.42 -24.99
C PRO A 82 -1.06 -2.66 -24.49
N SER A 83 -0.66 -3.54 -25.39
CA SER A 83 -0.05 -4.84 -25.07
C SER A 83 1.24 -4.75 -24.25
N TRP A 84 2.01 -3.68 -24.37
CA TRP A 84 3.23 -3.45 -23.58
C TRP A 84 2.96 -3.34 -22.08
N GLY A 85 1.70 -3.16 -21.66
CA GLY A 85 1.30 -3.16 -20.25
C GLY A 85 1.66 -4.46 -19.53
N LYS A 86 1.52 -5.60 -20.23
CA LYS A 86 1.93 -6.91 -19.71
C LYS A 86 3.41 -6.95 -19.32
N GLU A 87 4.28 -6.46 -20.20
CA GLU A 87 5.74 -6.44 -19.97
C GLU A 87 6.09 -5.56 -18.77
N ARG A 88 5.39 -4.42 -18.61
CA ARG A 88 5.58 -3.52 -17.47
C ARG A 88 5.15 -4.13 -16.14
N GLU A 89 4.06 -4.90 -16.12
CA GLU A 89 3.64 -5.62 -14.92
C GLU A 89 4.63 -6.71 -14.55
N HIS A 90 5.14 -7.47 -15.53
CA HIS A 90 6.21 -8.44 -15.29
C HIS A 90 7.47 -7.78 -14.76
N GLU A 91 7.91 -6.67 -15.35
CA GLU A 91 9.07 -5.90 -14.88
C GLU A 91 8.90 -5.44 -13.43
N TRP A 92 7.69 -4.98 -13.06
CA TRP A 92 7.38 -4.64 -11.68
C TRP A 92 7.52 -5.86 -10.75
N LEU A 93 6.92 -6.99 -11.12
CA LEU A 93 6.97 -8.23 -10.33
C LEU A 93 8.40 -8.77 -10.17
N ASP A 94 9.25 -8.61 -11.18
CA ASP A 94 10.65 -9.01 -11.12
C ASP A 94 11.48 -8.17 -10.14
N ASN A 95 11.17 -6.91 -10.01
CA ASN A 95 11.95 -5.95 -9.23
C ASN A 95 11.36 -5.63 -7.85
N MET A 96 10.13 -6.06 -7.56
CA MET A 96 9.51 -5.80 -6.26
C MET A 96 10.08 -6.69 -5.15
N GLY A 97 10.15 -6.16 -3.94
CA GLY A 97 10.36 -6.93 -2.71
C GLY A 97 9.06 -7.49 -2.13
N ASP A 98 9.09 -7.78 -0.82
CA ASP A 98 7.88 -8.16 -0.08
C ASP A 98 6.88 -7.01 -0.03
N TRP A 99 5.58 -7.33 0.03
CA TRP A 99 4.53 -6.34 -0.01
C TRP A 99 4.24 -5.77 1.37
N MET A 100 4.65 -4.52 1.61
CA MET A 100 4.36 -3.81 2.85
C MET A 100 2.87 -3.51 2.96
N ILE A 101 2.23 -4.11 3.98
CA ILE A 101 0.78 -4.01 4.20
C ILE A 101 0.38 -3.10 5.36
N SER A 102 1.30 -2.66 6.21
CA SER A 102 1.01 -1.82 7.37
C SER A 102 1.26 -0.33 7.11
N LYS A 103 0.53 0.52 7.83
CA LYS A 103 0.69 1.97 7.83
C LYS A 103 0.54 2.52 9.25
N LYS A 104 1.45 3.39 9.65
CA LYS A 104 1.42 4.11 10.93
C LYS A 104 0.42 5.27 10.87
N ARG A 105 -0.86 4.95 10.70
CA ARG A 105 -1.97 5.93 10.64
C ARG A 105 -3.06 5.55 11.62
N PHE A 106 -3.94 6.51 11.92
CA PHE A 106 -5.10 6.25 12.78
C PHE A 106 -6.23 5.61 11.98
N TRP A 107 -6.63 6.21 10.84
CA TRP A 107 -7.74 5.74 10.04
C TRP A 107 -7.31 4.83 8.91
N GLY A 108 -8.03 3.75 8.73
CA GLY A 108 -7.89 2.71 7.73
C GLY A 108 -8.36 1.37 8.26
N LEU A 109 -8.29 0.32 7.46
CA LEU A 109 -8.57 -1.05 7.90
C LEU A 109 -7.62 -1.42 9.05
N ALA A 110 -8.15 -1.63 10.25
CA ALA A 110 -7.34 -2.07 11.36
C ALA A 110 -6.83 -3.49 11.09
N LEU A 111 -5.51 -3.68 10.97
CA LEU A 111 -4.95 -5.00 10.69
C LEU A 111 -5.29 -5.97 11.83
N PRO A 112 -5.87 -7.13 11.55
CA PRO A 112 -6.32 -8.08 12.55
C PRO A 112 -5.18 -8.96 13.07
N ILE A 113 -4.08 -8.33 13.51
CA ILE A 113 -2.85 -8.99 13.95
C ILE A 113 -2.66 -8.72 15.44
N TRP A 114 -2.57 -9.76 16.24
CA TRP A 114 -2.23 -9.71 17.67
C TRP A 114 -0.83 -10.25 17.87
N VAL A 115 -0.04 -9.55 18.70
CA VAL A 115 1.32 -9.93 19.07
C VAL A 115 1.38 -10.32 20.55
N PHE A 116 2.28 -11.23 20.89
CA PHE A 116 2.43 -11.84 22.20
C PHE A 116 3.80 -11.57 22.81
N GLU A 117 3.99 -11.89 24.09
CA GLU A 117 5.24 -11.61 24.81
C GLU A 117 6.47 -12.39 24.29
N ASP A 118 6.25 -13.48 23.58
CA ASP A 118 7.28 -14.30 22.95
C ASP A 118 7.59 -13.91 21.50
N ASP A 119 7.18 -12.72 21.08
CA ASP A 119 7.28 -12.19 19.73
C ASP A 119 6.50 -12.99 18.66
N SER A 120 5.69 -13.96 19.07
CA SER A 120 4.75 -14.63 18.16
C SER A 120 3.57 -13.70 17.80
N PHE A 121 2.87 -14.04 16.72
CA PHE A 121 1.67 -13.30 16.32
C PHE A 121 0.56 -14.23 15.86
N TYR A 122 -0.66 -13.73 15.91
CA TYR A 122 -1.83 -14.42 15.40
C TYR A 122 -2.69 -13.47 14.56
N VAL A 123 -3.16 -13.95 13.40
CA VAL A 123 -4.02 -13.20 12.50
C VAL A 123 -5.44 -13.72 12.63
N VAL A 124 -6.35 -12.89 13.12
CA VAL A 124 -7.76 -13.25 13.32
C VAL A 124 -8.51 -13.12 11.99
N GLY A 125 -9.17 -14.19 11.55
CA GLY A 125 -9.84 -14.30 10.27
C GLY A 125 -11.30 -13.86 10.24
N SER A 126 -11.96 -13.71 11.40
CA SER A 126 -13.37 -13.33 11.47
C SER A 126 -13.76 -12.69 12.79
N GLU A 127 -14.89 -11.96 12.82
CA GLU A 127 -15.44 -11.42 14.07
C GLU A 127 -15.85 -12.53 15.06
N GLN A 128 -16.36 -13.65 14.55
CA GLN A 128 -16.70 -14.77 15.41
C GLN A 128 -15.46 -15.36 16.09
N GLU A 129 -14.38 -15.56 15.35
CA GLU A 129 -13.11 -16.02 15.90
C GLU A 129 -12.54 -15.01 16.91
N LEU A 130 -12.60 -13.71 16.59
CA LEU A 130 -12.21 -12.66 17.53
C LEU A 130 -12.98 -12.75 18.84
N LYS A 131 -14.29 -12.96 18.76
CA LYS A 131 -15.14 -13.14 19.94
C LYS A 131 -14.74 -14.36 20.77
N ASP A 132 -14.46 -15.48 20.10
CA ASP A 132 -14.14 -16.76 20.77
C ASP A 132 -12.76 -16.71 21.44
N LEU A 133 -11.82 -15.96 20.87
CA LEU A 133 -10.45 -15.79 21.41
C LEU A 133 -10.33 -14.64 22.41
N ALA A 134 -11.26 -13.70 22.43
CA ALA A 134 -11.18 -12.51 23.27
C ALA A 134 -11.21 -12.85 24.77
N VAL A 135 -10.30 -12.25 25.51
CA VAL A 135 -10.24 -12.33 26.98
C VAL A 135 -10.66 -11.02 27.64
N SER A 136 -10.64 -9.91 26.89
CA SER A 136 -11.12 -8.59 27.34
C SER A 136 -11.39 -7.67 26.15
N GLY A 137 -12.17 -6.60 26.37
CA GLY A 137 -12.41 -5.52 25.41
C GLY A 137 -13.43 -5.83 24.31
N TYR A 138 -13.96 -7.05 24.22
CA TYR A 138 -14.92 -7.42 23.16
C TYR A 138 -16.31 -6.79 23.40
N ASP A 139 -16.76 -6.67 24.65
CA ASP A 139 -18.09 -6.12 24.94
C ASP A 139 -18.21 -4.65 24.54
N GLU A 140 -17.14 -3.87 24.67
CA GLU A 140 -17.07 -2.49 24.21
C GLU A 140 -16.96 -2.37 22.68
N PHE A 141 -16.39 -3.37 22.04
CA PHE A 141 -16.29 -3.46 20.58
C PHE A 141 -17.60 -3.87 19.92
N LYS A 142 -18.34 -4.78 20.54
CA LYS A 142 -19.55 -5.38 19.97
C LYS A 142 -20.54 -4.37 19.41
N GLY A 143 -20.86 -4.47 18.12
CA GLY A 143 -21.79 -3.59 17.42
C GLY A 143 -21.14 -2.30 16.90
N ASN A 144 -19.84 -2.12 17.10
CA ASN A 144 -19.05 -1.07 16.50
C ASN A 144 -18.32 -1.59 15.23
N SER A 145 -17.84 -0.64 14.45
CA SER A 145 -17.03 -0.93 13.27
C SER A 145 -15.67 -1.56 13.66
N PRO A 146 -15.11 -2.51 12.87
CA PRO A 146 -13.80 -3.10 13.11
C PRO A 146 -12.63 -2.15 12.85
N HIS A 147 -12.84 -0.87 13.06
CA HIS A 147 -11.87 0.20 12.93
C HIS A 147 -11.36 0.67 14.29
N ARG A 148 -10.26 1.40 14.27
CA ARG A 148 -9.78 2.12 15.44
C ARG A 148 -10.77 3.23 15.85
N PRO A 149 -10.96 3.51 17.13
CA PRO A 149 -10.26 2.90 18.28
C PRO A 149 -10.91 1.61 18.83
N TRP A 150 -12.07 1.21 18.31
CA TRP A 150 -12.92 0.18 18.90
C TRP A 150 -12.22 -1.17 19.07
N VAL A 151 -11.49 -1.61 18.04
CA VAL A 151 -10.80 -2.90 18.02
C VAL A 151 -9.50 -2.91 18.82
N ASP A 152 -8.95 -1.74 19.16
CA ASP A 152 -7.60 -1.62 19.75
C ASP A 152 -7.51 -2.18 21.17
N ASN A 153 -8.62 -2.20 21.92
CA ASN A 153 -8.66 -2.62 23.32
C ASN A 153 -8.88 -4.12 23.50
N ILE A 154 -9.14 -4.85 22.41
CA ILE A 154 -9.39 -6.30 22.50
C ILE A 154 -8.08 -7.03 22.69
N GLN A 155 -8.02 -7.83 23.77
CA GLN A 155 -6.95 -8.78 24.00
C GLN A 155 -7.45 -10.18 23.71
N ILE A 156 -6.63 -10.99 23.06
CA ILE A 156 -6.97 -12.38 22.73
C ILE A 156 -6.01 -13.35 23.41
N ARG A 157 -6.48 -14.58 23.56
CA ARG A 157 -5.66 -15.72 23.97
C ARG A 157 -5.18 -16.46 22.72
N HIS A 158 -3.87 -16.65 22.61
CA HIS A 158 -3.30 -17.45 21.52
C HIS A 158 -3.82 -18.90 21.60
N PRO A 159 -4.38 -19.46 20.52
CA PRO A 159 -5.04 -20.77 20.57
C PRO A 159 -4.11 -21.93 20.96
N GLU A 160 -2.82 -21.83 20.65
CA GLU A 160 -1.85 -22.90 20.92
C GLU A 160 -1.05 -22.64 22.21
N SER A 161 -0.46 -21.45 22.37
CA SER A 161 0.41 -21.15 23.52
C SER A 161 -0.34 -20.71 24.77
N GLY A 162 -1.59 -20.27 24.64
CA GLY A 162 -2.39 -19.71 25.71
C GLY A 162 -1.96 -18.33 26.21
N LEU A 163 -0.92 -17.72 25.63
CA LEU A 163 -0.47 -16.37 25.92
C LEU A 163 -1.55 -15.33 25.59
N ILE A 164 -1.52 -14.20 26.29
CA ILE A 164 -2.44 -13.09 26.02
C ILE A 164 -1.70 -12.05 25.19
N GLY A 165 -2.29 -11.71 24.03
CA GLY A 165 -1.74 -10.75 23.09
C GLY A 165 -2.59 -9.50 22.93
N LYS A 166 -1.96 -8.45 22.39
CA LYS A 166 -2.58 -7.17 22.04
C LYS A 166 -2.50 -6.95 20.54
N ARG A 167 -3.51 -6.30 19.98
CA ARG A 167 -3.51 -5.91 18.57
C ARG A 167 -2.42 -4.86 18.30
N ILE A 168 -1.76 -4.98 17.16
CA ILE A 168 -0.88 -3.92 16.64
C ILE A 168 -1.72 -2.68 16.33
N LEU A 169 -1.16 -1.48 16.51
CA LEU A 169 -1.90 -0.23 16.24
C LEU A 169 -1.94 0.16 14.76
N ASP A 170 -1.28 -0.59 13.91
CA ASP A 170 -1.19 -0.29 12.49
C ASP A 170 -2.53 -0.53 11.78
N VAL A 171 -2.72 0.22 10.69
CA VAL A 171 -3.80 0.04 9.74
C VAL A 171 -3.27 -0.50 8.41
N GLY A 172 -4.15 -1.10 7.62
CA GLY A 172 -3.80 -1.69 6.34
C GLY A 172 -3.40 -0.66 5.28
N ASN A 173 -2.58 -1.10 4.35
CA ASN A 173 -2.33 -0.38 3.12
C ASN A 173 -3.65 -0.32 2.32
N PRO A 174 -4.09 0.86 1.83
CA PRO A 174 -5.33 0.99 1.04
C PRO A 174 -5.40 0.10 -0.20
N TRP A 175 -4.25 -0.27 -0.76
CA TRP A 175 -4.21 -1.18 -1.90
C TRP A 175 -4.49 -2.64 -1.53
N LEU A 176 -4.26 -3.03 -0.28
CA LEU A 176 -4.73 -4.32 0.24
C LEU A 176 -6.26 -4.39 0.23
N ASP A 177 -6.91 -3.32 0.71
CA ASP A 177 -8.38 -3.20 0.69
C ASP A 177 -8.90 -3.22 -0.75
N ALA A 178 -8.29 -2.45 -1.66
CA ALA A 178 -8.68 -2.39 -3.05
C ALA A 178 -8.52 -3.75 -3.77
N GLY A 179 -7.47 -4.49 -3.46
CA GLY A 179 -7.21 -5.79 -4.06
C GLY A 179 -8.20 -6.87 -3.64
N ILE A 180 -8.76 -6.78 -2.44
CA ILE A 180 -9.70 -7.78 -1.91
C ILE A 180 -11.17 -7.49 -2.28
N VAL A 181 -11.47 -6.33 -2.86
CA VAL A 181 -12.86 -5.93 -3.18
C VAL A 181 -13.64 -6.99 -3.97
N PRO A 182 -13.11 -7.63 -5.03
CA PRO A 182 -13.85 -8.65 -5.78
C PRO A 182 -14.25 -9.86 -4.94
N PHE A 183 -13.56 -10.10 -3.83
CA PHE A 183 -13.82 -11.23 -2.93
C PHE A 183 -14.69 -10.82 -1.73
N SER A 184 -14.48 -9.63 -1.19
CA SER A 184 -15.20 -9.16 0.00
C SER A 184 -16.61 -8.65 -0.29
N THR A 185 -16.89 -8.16 -1.51
CA THR A 185 -18.17 -7.53 -1.87
C THR A 185 -19.10 -8.42 -2.67
N LEU A 186 -18.59 -9.48 -3.29
CA LEU A 186 -19.35 -10.40 -4.16
C LEU A 186 -19.66 -11.74 -3.49
N ASN A 187 -19.68 -11.82 -2.17
CA ASN A 187 -20.05 -13.01 -1.40
C ASN A 187 -19.15 -14.25 -1.61
N TYR A 188 -17.87 -14.06 -1.95
CA TYR A 188 -16.93 -15.15 -2.22
C TYR A 188 -16.94 -16.27 -1.15
N MET A 189 -17.04 -15.90 0.13
CA MET A 189 -17.01 -16.83 1.25
C MET A 189 -18.39 -17.49 1.53
N SER A 190 -19.49 -16.84 1.18
CA SER A 190 -20.86 -17.25 1.54
C SER A 190 -21.68 -17.78 0.38
N ASP A 191 -21.42 -17.30 -0.86
CA ASP A 191 -22.13 -17.72 -2.08
C ASP A 191 -21.17 -17.69 -3.27
N LYS A 192 -20.43 -18.77 -3.42
CA LYS A 192 -19.40 -18.88 -4.46
C LYS A 192 -19.98 -18.97 -5.87
N GLU A 193 -21.22 -19.44 -6.04
CA GLU A 193 -21.87 -19.48 -7.35
C GLU A 193 -22.27 -18.08 -7.81
N TYR A 194 -22.88 -17.27 -6.93
CA TYR A 194 -23.12 -15.87 -7.22
C TYR A 194 -21.82 -15.11 -7.55
N TRP A 195 -20.74 -15.36 -6.79
CA TRP A 195 -19.45 -14.75 -7.07
C TRP A 195 -18.95 -15.05 -8.48
N LYS A 196 -19.07 -16.29 -8.96
CA LYS A 196 -18.63 -16.70 -10.30
C LYS A 196 -19.40 -16.01 -11.43
N ASP A 197 -20.63 -15.59 -11.20
CA ASP A 197 -21.41 -14.87 -12.20
C ASP A 197 -20.85 -13.46 -12.47
N TRP A 198 -20.13 -12.89 -11.50
CA TRP A 198 -19.58 -11.53 -11.56
C TRP A 198 -18.07 -11.47 -11.67
N TYR A 199 -17.39 -12.56 -11.45
CA TYR A 199 -15.93 -12.65 -11.48
C TYR A 199 -15.44 -13.61 -12.56
N PRO A 200 -14.38 -13.25 -13.31
CA PRO A 200 -13.63 -12.00 -13.28
C PRO A 200 -14.37 -10.83 -13.93
N ALA A 201 -13.94 -9.60 -13.67
CA ALA A 201 -14.47 -8.42 -14.37
C ALA A 201 -14.21 -8.53 -15.86
N ASP A 202 -15.18 -8.13 -16.70
CA ASP A 202 -15.01 -8.18 -18.17
C ASP A 202 -14.01 -7.14 -18.65
N PHE A 203 -14.01 -5.96 -18.00
CA PHE A 203 -13.22 -4.80 -18.43
C PHE A 203 -12.82 -3.93 -17.24
N VAL A 204 -11.55 -3.56 -17.19
CA VAL A 204 -10.98 -2.61 -16.23
C VAL A 204 -10.22 -1.54 -16.99
N THR A 205 -10.32 -0.30 -16.56
CA THR A 205 -9.55 0.82 -17.14
C THR A 205 -9.03 1.75 -16.04
N GLU A 206 -7.78 2.14 -16.15
CA GLU A 206 -7.13 3.11 -15.27
C GLU A 206 -5.82 3.60 -15.90
N CYS A 207 -5.23 4.63 -15.30
CA CYS A 207 -4.02 5.23 -15.84
C CYS A 207 -2.76 4.39 -15.64
N PHE A 208 -1.94 4.31 -16.66
CA PHE A 208 -0.55 3.90 -16.59
C PHE A 208 0.33 5.14 -16.27
N PRO A 209 1.50 5.01 -15.62
CA PRO A 209 2.15 3.80 -15.10
C PRO A 209 1.88 3.50 -13.62
N GLY A 210 1.18 4.39 -12.90
CA GLY A 210 1.03 4.30 -11.44
C GLY A 210 0.40 3.01 -10.96
N GLN A 211 -0.56 2.47 -11.70
CA GLN A 211 -1.37 1.34 -11.28
C GLN A 211 -0.67 -0.02 -11.38
N PHE A 212 0.44 -0.14 -12.10
CA PHE A 212 1.26 -1.35 -12.13
C PHE A 212 1.76 -1.78 -10.75
N ARG A 213 1.97 -0.84 -9.84
CA ARG A 213 2.40 -1.10 -8.46
C ARG A 213 1.35 -0.78 -7.41
N ASN A 214 0.14 -0.46 -7.84
CA ASN A 214 -0.97 -0.08 -6.98
C ASN A 214 -2.20 -0.99 -7.21
N TRP A 215 -3.21 -0.52 -7.92
CA TRP A 215 -4.48 -1.23 -8.04
C TRP A 215 -4.37 -2.50 -8.90
N PHE A 216 -3.72 -2.45 -10.05
CA PHE A 216 -3.56 -3.65 -10.89
C PHE A 216 -2.80 -4.73 -10.12
N TYR A 217 -1.66 -4.37 -9.57
CA TYR A 217 -0.86 -5.28 -8.74
C TYR A 217 -1.67 -5.88 -7.59
N SER A 218 -2.42 -5.07 -6.84
CA SER A 218 -3.17 -5.57 -5.68
C SER A 218 -4.30 -6.53 -6.08
N LEU A 219 -5.01 -6.25 -7.18
CA LEU A 219 -6.01 -7.16 -7.74
C LEU A 219 -5.39 -8.47 -8.22
N LEU A 220 -4.30 -8.39 -8.99
CA LEU A 220 -3.57 -9.56 -9.49
C LEU A 220 -3.01 -10.42 -8.34
N ALA A 221 -2.42 -9.80 -7.33
CA ALA A 221 -1.88 -10.51 -6.18
C ALA A 221 -2.98 -11.24 -5.38
N MET A 222 -4.07 -10.54 -5.02
CA MET A 222 -5.16 -11.15 -4.28
C MET A 222 -5.86 -12.25 -5.06
N SER A 223 -6.07 -12.05 -6.35
CA SER A 223 -6.68 -13.03 -7.23
C SER A 223 -5.80 -14.27 -7.39
N SER A 224 -4.51 -14.09 -7.59
CA SER A 224 -3.55 -15.21 -7.69
C SER A 224 -3.49 -16.05 -6.42
N TRP A 225 -3.68 -15.42 -5.25
CA TRP A 225 -3.68 -16.14 -3.98
C TRP A 225 -5.00 -16.85 -3.68
N LEU A 226 -6.13 -16.17 -3.91
CA LEU A 226 -7.46 -16.66 -3.48
C LEU A 226 -8.12 -17.60 -4.49
N ASP A 227 -7.83 -17.45 -5.79
CA ASP A 227 -8.52 -18.19 -6.85
C ASP A 227 -7.61 -18.67 -7.99
N GLU A 228 -6.34 -18.30 -8.02
CA GLU A 228 -5.36 -18.64 -9.07
C GLU A 228 -5.81 -18.26 -10.49
N SER A 229 -6.64 -17.21 -10.63
CA SER A 229 -7.20 -16.74 -11.90
C SER A 229 -7.01 -15.24 -12.09
N ALA A 230 -7.18 -14.74 -13.32
CA ALA A 230 -7.10 -13.31 -13.62
C ALA A 230 -8.32 -12.57 -13.03
N PRO A 231 -8.11 -11.42 -12.34
CA PRO A 231 -9.21 -10.65 -11.75
C PRO A 231 -10.06 -9.89 -12.78
N PHE A 232 -9.55 -9.75 -14.01
CA PHE A 232 -10.21 -9.09 -15.13
C PHE A 232 -9.77 -9.71 -16.45
N LYS A 233 -10.66 -9.72 -17.44
CA LYS A 233 -10.39 -10.28 -18.78
C LYS A 233 -9.59 -9.30 -19.63
N THR A 234 -9.99 -8.02 -19.62
CA THR A 234 -9.36 -6.96 -20.43
C THR A 234 -9.03 -5.75 -19.55
N LEU A 235 -7.82 -5.25 -19.70
CA LEU A 235 -7.36 -4.02 -19.08
C LEU A 235 -6.98 -2.99 -20.15
N LEU A 236 -7.65 -1.84 -20.15
CA LEU A 236 -7.32 -0.68 -20.96
C LEU A 236 -6.56 0.34 -20.12
N GLY A 237 -5.28 0.50 -20.40
CA GLY A 237 -4.47 1.53 -19.76
C GLY A 237 -4.42 2.81 -20.56
N HIS A 238 -4.52 3.95 -19.88
CA HIS A 238 -4.41 5.26 -20.48
C HIS A 238 -3.37 6.13 -19.78
N ALA A 239 -2.95 7.23 -20.40
CA ALA A 239 -2.09 8.22 -19.76
C ALA A 239 -2.90 9.14 -18.84
N LEU A 240 -2.21 9.86 -17.97
CA LEU A 240 -2.81 10.94 -17.17
C LEU A 240 -3.22 12.10 -18.08
N VAL A 241 -4.42 12.63 -17.85
CA VAL A 241 -4.85 13.90 -18.49
C VAL A 241 -4.10 15.03 -17.79
N LYS A 242 -3.49 15.90 -18.60
CA LYS A 242 -2.67 17.01 -18.14
C LYS A 242 -3.34 18.35 -18.44
N ASP A 243 -2.90 19.40 -17.75
CA ASP A 243 -3.32 20.76 -18.03
C ASP A 243 -2.71 21.28 -19.36
N GLU A 244 -3.07 22.49 -19.77
CA GLU A 244 -2.59 23.15 -20.98
C GLU A 244 -1.06 23.34 -21.04
N ASN A 245 -0.38 23.29 -19.89
CA ASN A 245 1.06 23.39 -19.77
C ASN A 245 1.76 22.03 -19.69
N GLY A 246 1.01 20.92 -19.86
CA GLY A 246 1.54 19.57 -19.74
C GLY A 246 1.81 19.09 -18.30
N ARG A 247 1.26 19.77 -17.29
CA ARG A 247 1.39 19.43 -15.89
C ARG A 247 0.25 18.54 -15.43
N GLU A 248 0.50 17.72 -14.41
CA GLU A 248 -0.56 16.98 -13.74
C GLU A 248 -1.58 17.94 -13.11
N MET A 249 -2.84 17.54 -13.09
CA MET A 249 -3.90 18.34 -12.52
C MET A 249 -4.07 18.03 -11.03
N HIS A 250 -3.96 19.06 -10.19
CA HIS A 250 -4.21 18.95 -8.75
C HIS A 250 -5.15 20.06 -8.28
N LYS A 251 -6.12 19.72 -7.43
CA LYS A 251 -7.05 20.69 -6.84
C LYS A 251 -6.32 21.79 -6.08
N SER A 252 -5.27 21.43 -5.33
CA SER A 252 -4.46 22.37 -4.56
C SER A 252 -3.62 23.34 -5.42
N TRP A 253 -3.40 23.01 -6.69
CA TRP A 253 -2.67 23.87 -7.62
C TRP A 253 -3.59 24.79 -8.43
N GLY A 254 -4.92 24.60 -8.30
CA GLY A 254 -5.92 25.38 -9.01
C GLY A 254 -6.01 25.10 -10.51
N ASN A 255 -5.32 24.05 -11.01
CA ASN A 255 -5.32 23.67 -12.43
C ASN A 255 -6.22 22.45 -12.73
N ALA A 256 -7.01 21.99 -11.78
CA ALA A 256 -7.95 20.90 -12.00
C ALA A 256 -9.19 21.38 -12.76
N ILE A 257 -9.54 20.66 -13.82
CA ILE A 257 -10.78 20.87 -14.55
C ILE A 257 -11.87 20.05 -13.84
N TRP A 258 -12.95 20.72 -13.44
CA TRP A 258 -14.05 20.05 -12.78
C TRP A 258 -14.94 19.34 -13.79
N PHE A 259 -15.48 18.19 -13.39
CA PHE A 259 -16.30 17.35 -14.25
C PHE A 259 -17.49 18.11 -14.84
N ASP A 260 -18.25 18.82 -14.01
CA ASP A 260 -19.45 19.55 -14.44
C ASP A 260 -19.11 20.65 -15.47
N ASP A 261 -18.04 21.41 -15.22
CA ASP A 261 -17.56 22.42 -16.16
C ASP A 261 -17.15 21.83 -17.51
N ALA A 262 -16.47 20.70 -17.48
CA ALA A 262 -16.07 20.02 -18.72
C ALA A 262 -17.27 19.41 -19.46
N ALA A 263 -18.19 18.78 -18.72
CA ALA A 263 -19.41 18.19 -19.29
C ALA A 263 -20.29 19.25 -19.98
N GLU A 264 -20.45 20.43 -19.37
CA GLU A 264 -21.21 21.53 -19.96
C GLU A 264 -20.53 22.15 -21.20
N LYS A 265 -19.18 22.24 -21.19
CA LYS A 265 -18.43 22.85 -22.28
C LYS A 265 -18.17 21.92 -23.47
N MET A 266 -17.93 20.66 -23.22
CA MET A 266 -17.46 19.69 -24.23
C MET A 266 -18.47 18.59 -24.52
N GLY A 267 -19.37 18.31 -23.59
CA GLY A 267 -20.22 17.12 -23.60
C GLY A 267 -19.52 15.87 -23.10
N VAL A 268 -20.27 14.99 -22.46
CA VAL A 268 -19.73 13.78 -21.80
C VAL A 268 -19.12 12.79 -22.81
N ASP A 269 -19.68 12.70 -24.01
CA ASP A 269 -19.17 11.76 -25.02
C ASP A 269 -17.80 12.19 -25.56
N VAL A 270 -17.55 13.50 -25.64
CA VAL A 270 -16.22 14.01 -26.02
C VAL A 270 -15.20 13.80 -24.91
N MET A 271 -15.64 13.86 -23.66
CA MET A 271 -14.73 13.62 -22.50
C MET A 271 -14.25 12.17 -22.41
N ARG A 272 -15.07 11.22 -22.83
CA ARG A 272 -14.70 9.79 -22.87
C ARG A 272 -13.69 9.48 -23.96
#